data_9e8762dd7d882ae9740f34d563677c49
#
_entry.id   9e8762dd7d882ae9740f34d563677c49
#
_cell.length_a   1.000
_cell.length_b   1.000
_cell.length_c   1.000
_cell.angle_alpha   90.00
_cell.angle_beta   90.00
_cell.angle_gamma   90.00
#
_symmetry.space_group_name_H-M   'P 1'
#
loop_
_entity.id
_entity.type
_entity.pdbx_description
1 polymer ?
#
loop_
_entity_poly.entity_id
_entity_poly.type
_entity_poly.pdbx_seq_one_letter_code
_entity_poly.pdbx_strand_id
1 'polypeptide(L)'
;MMIKTDILVVGSGPAGGTAAKYAAAKGASVTIIERRPKVGVPVRCGELIPSAEEISGMFPNAGDITSLFDMPDNLKVREIEGIKLVDPKGRERLLDFTGYTTDRDRFDRHLISEAEKEGAELITGCLFKNTENGKAITSVGEIEYKIIIGADGPGSKVARSLGLPRNVNSYPAVTAQASGDFEPYVQMFFGGIAPGAYSWIIPKKGQANVGVGFSPKFTNGTLSDYFEKFRAKHSLRVTTELEGKYVPSEGMLPRLVSGNGMIVGDSAGQVIPVNGGGIPLAIIAGRICGETAADSIADGRSLTEYQNECEKIFRRPLKTAAYNKRMADIFAFGSDRRTGICMKMLGPRRMGNLIRCKRIFP
;
A
#
# COMPACT_ATOMS: atom_id res chain seq x y z
N MET A 1 6.94 -34.11 -2.17
CA MET A 1 7.35 -33.72 -3.56
C MET A 1 8.00 -32.36 -3.45
N MET A 2 9.16 -32.11 -4.06
CA MET A 2 9.82 -30.80 -4.04
C MET A 2 9.18 -29.94 -5.12
N ILE A 3 8.66 -28.78 -4.75
CA ILE A 3 8.06 -27.83 -5.67
C ILE A 3 9.19 -27.13 -6.43
N LYS A 4 9.05 -27.01 -7.77
CA LYS A 4 9.97 -26.28 -8.65
C LYS A 4 9.18 -25.28 -9.47
N THR A 5 9.68 -24.06 -9.57
CA THR A 5 9.04 -22.98 -10.31
C THR A 5 10.11 -22.06 -10.93
N ASP A 6 9.80 -21.36 -12.01
CA ASP A 6 10.69 -20.34 -12.53
C ASP A 6 10.69 -19.11 -11.60
N ILE A 7 9.51 -18.67 -11.22
CA ILE A 7 9.33 -17.47 -10.40
C ILE A 7 8.54 -17.80 -9.14
N LEU A 8 9.15 -17.58 -7.97
CA LEU A 8 8.49 -17.67 -6.68
C LEU A 8 8.06 -16.29 -6.21
N VAL A 9 6.75 -16.08 -6.03
CA VAL A 9 6.19 -14.85 -5.47
C VAL A 9 5.81 -15.07 -4.01
N VAL A 10 6.38 -14.29 -3.10
CA VAL A 10 6.12 -14.38 -1.68
C VAL A 10 5.16 -13.28 -1.24
N GLY A 11 3.91 -13.64 -0.98
CA GLY A 11 2.81 -12.74 -0.60
C GLY A 11 1.77 -12.57 -1.70
N SER A 12 0.49 -12.65 -1.32
CA SER A 12 -0.68 -12.60 -2.21
C SER A 12 -1.45 -11.27 -2.16
N GLY A 13 -0.81 -10.19 -1.71
CA GLY A 13 -1.38 -8.84 -1.77
C GLY A 13 -1.35 -8.25 -3.18
N PRO A 14 -1.78 -6.97 -3.38
CA PRO A 14 -1.86 -6.37 -4.71
C PRO A 14 -0.57 -6.45 -5.52
N ALA A 15 0.59 -6.26 -4.88
CA ALA A 15 1.88 -6.35 -5.56
C ALA A 15 2.17 -7.77 -6.05
N GLY A 16 1.96 -8.78 -5.19
CA GLY A 16 2.26 -10.17 -5.52
C GLY A 16 1.30 -10.76 -6.54
N GLY A 17 -0.02 -10.51 -6.38
CA GLY A 17 -1.02 -10.96 -7.34
C GLY A 17 -0.79 -10.37 -8.73
N THR A 18 -0.49 -9.06 -8.79
CA THR A 18 -0.18 -8.41 -10.07
C THR A 18 1.12 -8.91 -10.68
N ALA A 19 2.20 -9.05 -9.88
CA ALA A 19 3.47 -9.58 -10.39
C ALA A 19 3.31 -11.01 -10.94
N ALA A 20 2.58 -11.85 -10.24
CA ALA A 20 2.31 -13.23 -10.68
C ALA A 20 1.50 -13.28 -11.98
N LYS A 21 0.44 -12.46 -12.08
CA LYS A 21 -0.38 -12.35 -13.32
C LYS A 21 0.50 -12.04 -14.53
N TYR A 22 1.28 -10.96 -14.44
CA TYR A 22 2.06 -10.50 -15.58
C TYR A 22 3.26 -11.40 -15.91
N ALA A 23 3.81 -12.09 -14.92
CA ALA A 23 4.84 -13.09 -15.15
C ALA A 23 4.29 -14.36 -15.84
N ALA A 24 3.16 -14.87 -15.35
CA ALA A 24 2.50 -16.05 -15.92
C ALA A 24 1.97 -15.78 -17.33
N ALA A 25 1.38 -14.62 -17.59
CA ALA A 25 0.92 -14.20 -18.92
C ALA A 25 2.03 -14.16 -19.97
N LYS A 26 3.30 -14.03 -19.56
CA LYS A 26 4.49 -14.17 -20.43
C LYS A 26 5.04 -15.60 -20.50
N GLY A 27 4.32 -16.58 -19.96
CA GLY A 27 4.66 -18.02 -20.08
C GLY A 27 5.64 -18.54 -19.04
N ALA A 28 6.01 -17.77 -18.01
CA ALA A 28 6.82 -18.26 -16.91
C ALA A 28 5.99 -19.18 -15.99
N SER A 29 6.62 -20.26 -15.45
CA SER A 29 6.03 -21.02 -14.36
C SER A 29 6.10 -20.20 -13.07
N VAL A 30 4.94 -19.88 -12.46
CA VAL A 30 4.84 -19.00 -11.31
C VAL A 30 4.16 -19.70 -10.14
N THR A 31 4.80 -19.70 -8.98
CA THR A 31 4.19 -20.15 -7.73
C THR A 31 4.09 -18.97 -6.75
N ILE A 32 2.87 -18.72 -6.24
CA ILE A 32 2.60 -17.72 -5.20
C ILE A 32 2.49 -18.44 -3.87
N ILE A 33 3.20 -17.98 -2.85
CA ILE A 33 3.00 -18.46 -1.49
C ILE A 33 2.42 -17.36 -0.59
N GLU A 34 1.42 -17.73 0.19
CA GLU A 34 0.77 -16.84 1.15
C GLU A 34 0.73 -17.51 2.54
N ARG A 35 1.20 -16.79 3.57
CA ARG A 35 1.25 -17.31 4.95
C ARG A 35 -0.12 -17.52 5.58
N ARG A 36 -1.12 -16.75 5.15
CA ARG A 36 -2.48 -16.82 5.66
C ARG A 36 -3.25 -17.94 4.95
N PRO A 37 -4.18 -18.59 5.64
CA PRO A 37 -5.02 -19.61 5.02
C PRO A 37 -6.01 -19.02 4.00
N LYS A 38 -6.30 -17.72 4.09
CA LYS A 38 -7.25 -17.01 3.21
C LYS A 38 -6.63 -15.70 2.71
N VAL A 39 -6.61 -15.53 1.40
CA VAL A 39 -6.13 -14.30 0.73
C VAL A 39 -6.97 -13.09 1.18
N GLY A 40 -6.28 -11.96 1.46
CA GLY A 40 -6.90 -10.70 1.82
C GLY A 40 -7.45 -10.60 3.25
N VAL A 41 -7.39 -11.67 4.06
CA VAL A 41 -7.93 -11.70 5.43
C VAL A 41 -6.83 -11.95 6.44
N PRO A 42 -6.78 -11.19 7.58
CA PRO A 42 -7.64 -10.04 7.90
C PRO A 42 -7.30 -8.79 7.08
N VAL A 43 -8.29 -7.90 6.92
CA VAL A 43 -8.14 -6.64 6.18
C VAL A 43 -7.33 -5.64 7.01
N ARG A 44 -6.23 -5.12 6.45
CA ARG A 44 -5.33 -4.16 7.10
C ARG A 44 -5.06 -2.97 6.17
N CYS A 45 -6.11 -2.26 5.81
CA CYS A 45 -6.07 -1.23 4.79
C CYS A 45 -7.24 -0.26 4.94
N GLY A 46 -7.09 0.97 4.45
CA GLY A 46 -8.19 1.93 4.31
C GLY A 46 -9.14 1.63 3.15
N GLU A 47 -8.78 0.68 2.25
CA GLU A 47 -9.64 0.17 1.18
C GLU A 47 -10.06 1.20 0.12
N LEU A 48 -9.32 2.31 0.00
CA LEU A 48 -9.52 3.37 -0.98
C LEU A 48 -8.61 3.16 -2.20
N ILE A 49 -9.17 3.24 -3.39
CA ILE A 49 -8.46 3.19 -4.67
C ILE A 49 -8.77 4.48 -5.43
N PRO A 50 -7.78 5.33 -5.70
CA PRO A 50 -7.94 6.49 -6.58
C PRO A 50 -8.30 6.06 -8.01
N SER A 51 -8.97 6.94 -8.76
CA SER A 51 -9.21 6.70 -10.19
C SER A 51 -7.89 6.63 -10.98
N ALA A 52 -7.91 6.02 -12.16
CA ALA A 52 -6.74 5.97 -13.04
C ALA A 52 -6.23 7.37 -13.39
N GLU A 53 -7.12 8.35 -13.52
CA GLU A 53 -6.79 9.75 -13.78
C GLU A 53 -6.04 10.38 -12.59
N GLU A 54 -6.51 10.18 -11.36
CA GLU A 54 -5.80 10.65 -10.16
C GLU A 54 -4.41 10.04 -10.06
N ILE A 55 -4.28 8.74 -10.36
CA ILE A 55 -3.00 8.02 -10.30
C ILE A 55 -2.05 8.54 -11.39
N SER A 56 -2.52 8.71 -12.63
CA SER A 56 -1.73 9.28 -13.74
C SER A 56 -1.25 10.70 -13.42
N GLY A 57 -2.11 11.49 -12.76
CA GLY A 57 -1.74 12.84 -12.30
C GLY A 57 -0.66 12.87 -11.21
N MET A 58 -0.53 11.79 -10.43
CA MET A 58 0.51 11.61 -9.42
C MET A 58 1.80 11.03 -10.00
N PHE A 59 1.67 10.09 -10.95
CA PHE A 59 2.77 9.33 -11.55
C PHE A 59 2.76 9.41 -13.09
N PRO A 60 3.02 10.58 -13.67
CA PRO A 60 2.88 10.80 -15.12
C PRO A 60 3.83 9.96 -15.97
N ASN A 61 4.91 9.45 -15.39
CA ASN A 61 5.86 8.58 -16.08
C ASN A 61 5.45 7.10 -16.08
N ALA A 62 4.29 6.74 -15.50
CA ALA A 62 3.82 5.35 -15.47
C ALA A 62 3.26 4.86 -16.82
N GLY A 63 3.15 5.76 -17.81
CA GLY A 63 2.53 5.46 -19.10
C GLY A 63 1.02 5.30 -19.00
N ASP A 64 0.43 4.58 -19.94
CA ASP A 64 -1.00 4.23 -19.83
C ASP A 64 -1.21 3.12 -18.79
N ILE A 65 -1.91 3.49 -17.75
CA ILE A 65 -2.25 2.61 -16.62
C ILE A 65 -3.75 2.30 -16.55
N THR A 66 -4.55 2.77 -17.51
CA THR A 66 -6.01 2.67 -17.48
C THR A 66 -6.46 1.22 -17.31
N SER A 67 -5.90 0.31 -18.10
CA SER A 67 -6.22 -1.12 -18.04
C SER A 67 -5.83 -1.80 -16.71
N LEU A 68 -4.86 -1.24 -15.98
CA LEU A 68 -4.47 -1.77 -14.66
C LEU A 68 -5.51 -1.49 -13.58
N PHE A 69 -6.32 -0.45 -13.77
CA PHE A 69 -7.31 0.02 -12.81
C PHE A 69 -8.75 -0.12 -13.32
N ASP A 70 -8.93 -0.75 -14.47
CA ASP A 70 -10.24 -1.15 -14.98
C ASP A 70 -10.73 -2.41 -14.23
N MET A 71 -11.24 -2.16 -13.02
CA MET A 71 -11.73 -3.20 -12.15
C MET A 71 -13.21 -3.50 -12.41
N PRO A 72 -13.63 -4.77 -12.34
CA PRO A 72 -15.05 -5.13 -12.41
C PRO A 72 -15.91 -4.32 -11.42
N ASP A 73 -17.10 -3.91 -11.83
CA ASP A 73 -17.98 -3.06 -11.02
C ASP A 73 -18.37 -3.71 -9.69
N ASN A 74 -18.44 -5.02 -9.63
CA ASN A 74 -18.72 -5.75 -8.38
C ASN A 74 -17.59 -5.65 -7.33
N LEU A 75 -16.44 -5.10 -7.68
CA LEU A 75 -15.34 -4.77 -6.76
C LEU A 75 -15.36 -3.31 -6.31
N LYS A 76 -16.10 -2.45 -7.00
CA LYS A 76 -16.29 -1.05 -6.64
C LYS A 76 -17.47 -0.97 -5.67
N VAL A 77 -17.19 -0.84 -4.38
CA VAL A 77 -18.23 -0.85 -3.32
C VAL A 77 -18.96 0.48 -3.26
N ARG A 78 -18.22 1.59 -3.35
CA ARG A 78 -18.77 2.95 -3.35
C ARG A 78 -17.83 3.92 -4.06
N GLU A 79 -18.38 4.77 -4.90
CA GLU A 79 -17.68 5.90 -5.48
C GLU A 79 -17.45 7.00 -4.43
N ILE A 80 -16.32 7.69 -4.55
CA ILE A 80 -15.89 8.76 -3.66
C ILE A 80 -15.92 10.08 -4.41
N GLU A 81 -16.64 11.06 -3.85
CA GLU A 81 -16.86 12.38 -4.43
C GLU A 81 -15.82 13.43 -3.98
N GLY A 82 -14.92 13.07 -3.07
CA GLY A 82 -13.88 13.98 -2.59
C GLY A 82 -13.26 13.54 -1.28
N ILE A 83 -12.30 14.35 -0.79
CA ILE A 83 -11.65 14.14 0.50
C ILE A 83 -11.87 15.37 1.39
N LYS A 84 -12.45 15.18 2.57
CA LYS A 84 -12.57 16.18 3.63
C LYS A 84 -11.39 16.09 4.57
N LEU A 85 -10.58 17.13 4.64
CA LEU A 85 -9.52 17.28 5.63
C LEU A 85 -10.05 18.09 6.82
N VAL A 86 -10.08 17.49 8.00
CA VAL A 86 -10.68 18.06 9.21
C VAL A 86 -9.56 18.46 10.16
N ASP A 87 -9.50 19.76 10.47
CA ASP A 87 -8.51 20.30 11.40
C ASP A 87 -8.87 20.01 12.87
N PRO A 88 -7.96 20.25 13.83
CA PRO A 88 -8.23 19.98 15.26
C PRO A 88 -9.43 20.71 15.85
N LYS A 89 -9.89 21.79 15.20
CA LYS A 89 -11.09 22.57 15.60
C LYS A 89 -12.37 22.11 14.89
N GLY A 90 -12.30 21.03 14.10
CA GLY A 90 -13.43 20.51 13.35
C GLY A 90 -13.74 21.25 12.04
N ARG A 91 -12.88 22.17 11.59
CA ARG A 91 -13.11 22.88 10.32
C ARG A 91 -12.71 21.98 9.15
N GLU A 92 -13.65 21.80 8.23
CA GLU A 92 -13.49 20.96 7.05
C GLU A 92 -12.91 21.73 5.87
N ARG A 93 -12.15 21.04 5.06
CA ARG A 93 -11.69 21.50 3.73
C ARG A 93 -11.91 20.37 2.75
N LEU A 94 -12.83 20.60 1.84
CA LEU A 94 -13.10 19.66 0.75
C LEU A 94 -12.01 19.78 -0.31
N LEU A 95 -11.49 18.67 -0.75
CA LEU A 95 -10.59 18.50 -1.88
C LEU A 95 -11.28 17.69 -2.95
N ASP A 96 -11.18 18.14 -4.20
CA ASP A 96 -11.58 17.35 -5.35
C ASP A 96 -10.76 16.07 -5.37
N PHE A 97 -11.43 14.95 -5.55
CA PHE A 97 -10.80 13.64 -5.63
C PHE A 97 -11.80 12.65 -6.23
N THR A 98 -11.33 11.79 -7.10
CA THR A 98 -12.12 10.72 -7.69
C THR A 98 -11.49 9.37 -7.41
N GLY A 99 -12.34 8.39 -7.15
CA GLY A 99 -11.93 7.03 -6.83
C GLY A 99 -13.08 6.21 -6.27
N TYR A 100 -12.78 5.07 -5.74
CA TYR A 100 -13.79 4.20 -5.15
C TYR A 100 -13.23 3.43 -3.95
N THR A 101 -14.11 2.92 -3.12
CA THR A 101 -13.75 1.96 -2.08
C THR A 101 -14.00 0.54 -2.55
N THR A 102 -13.24 -0.38 -2.00
CA THR A 102 -13.33 -1.81 -2.30
C THR A 102 -13.35 -2.65 -1.02
N ASP A 103 -13.78 -3.90 -1.11
CA ASP A 103 -13.55 -4.90 -0.08
C ASP A 103 -12.22 -5.61 -0.38
N ARG A 104 -11.19 -5.34 0.41
CA ARG A 104 -9.81 -5.81 0.15
C ARG A 104 -9.68 -7.33 0.09
N ASP A 105 -10.50 -8.06 0.85
CA ASP A 105 -10.52 -9.51 0.76
C ASP A 105 -11.02 -10.00 -0.61
N ARG A 106 -12.04 -9.35 -1.18
CA ARG A 106 -12.54 -9.63 -2.53
C ARG A 106 -11.58 -9.15 -3.61
N PHE A 107 -11.03 -7.95 -3.41
CA PHE A 107 -10.09 -7.34 -4.33
C PHE A 107 -8.79 -8.15 -4.46
N ASP A 108 -8.17 -8.53 -3.32
CA ASP A 108 -6.94 -9.31 -3.34
C ASP A 108 -7.18 -10.70 -3.95
N ARG A 109 -8.31 -11.36 -3.64
CA ARG A 109 -8.71 -12.63 -4.29
C ARG A 109 -8.91 -12.50 -5.79
N HIS A 110 -9.49 -11.38 -6.25
CA HIS A 110 -9.64 -11.13 -7.68
C HIS A 110 -8.28 -11.06 -8.37
N LEU A 111 -7.32 -10.30 -7.83
CA LEU A 111 -5.97 -10.21 -8.42
C LEU A 111 -5.27 -11.57 -8.46
N ILE A 112 -5.47 -12.41 -7.45
CA ILE A 112 -4.93 -13.78 -7.45
C ILE A 112 -5.66 -14.64 -8.49
N SER A 113 -6.99 -14.58 -8.57
CA SER A 113 -7.76 -15.32 -9.59
C SER A 113 -7.34 -14.94 -11.01
N GLU A 114 -7.02 -13.66 -11.25
CA GLU A 114 -6.46 -13.24 -12.54
C GLU A 114 -5.07 -13.86 -12.81
N ALA A 115 -4.23 -13.97 -11.77
CA ALA A 115 -2.94 -14.64 -11.90
C ALA A 115 -3.09 -16.16 -12.17
N GLU A 116 -4.05 -16.82 -11.49
CA GLU A 116 -4.35 -18.24 -11.71
C GLU A 116 -4.91 -18.52 -13.12
N LYS A 117 -5.70 -17.60 -13.68
CA LYS A 117 -6.17 -17.71 -15.08
C LYS A 117 -5.02 -17.67 -16.09
N GLU A 118 -3.95 -16.96 -15.78
CA GLU A 118 -2.72 -16.92 -16.59
C GLU A 118 -1.79 -18.11 -16.31
N GLY A 119 -2.13 -19.01 -15.39
CA GLY A 119 -1.38 -20.22 -15.08
C GLY A 119 -0.50 -20.16 -13.84
N ALA A 120 -0.60 -19.11 -13.00
CA ALA A 120 0.08 -19.11 -11.72
C ALA A 120 -0.57 -20.07 -10.71
N GLU A 121 0.22 -20.70 -9.85
CA GLU A 121 -0.26 -21.57 -8.78
C GLU A 121 -0.20 -20.87 -7.43
N LEU A 122 -1.26 -20.97 -6.61
CA LEU A 122 -1.32 -20.42 -5.26
C LEU A 122 -1.21 -21.50 -4.18
N ILE A 123 -0.33 -21.28 -3.21
CA ILE A 123 -0.20 -22.11 -2.00
C ILE A 123 -0.46 -21.22 -0.77
N THR A 124 -1.60 -21.40 -0.13
CA THR A 124 -1.96 -20.70 1.13
C THR A 124 -1.47 -21.46 2.36
N GLY A 125 -1.42 -20.80 3.53
CA GLY A 125 -0.86 -21.39 4.76
C GLY A 125 0.64 -21.63 4.69
N CYS A 126 1.32 -21.13 3.67
CA CYS A 126 2.73 -21.31 3.42
C CYS A 126 3.54 -20.08 3.86
N LEU A 127 4.23 -20.19 4.99
CA LEU A 127 5.07 -19.15 5.53
C LEU A 127 6.50 -19.24 4.98
N PHE A 128 6.95 -18.21 4.26
CA PHE A 128 8.37 -18.04 3.90
C PHE A 128 9.21 -17.78 5.15
N LYS A 129 10.33 -18.48 5.31
CA LYS A 129 11.28 -18.34 6.42
C LYS A 129 12.55 -17.61 6.01
N ASN A 130 13.27 -18.16 5.04
CA ASN A 130 14.49 -17.59 4.45
C ASN A 130 14.80 -18.24 3.09
N THR A 131 15.95 -17.89 2.52
CA THR A 131 16.55 -18.58 1.35
C THR A 131 17.85 -19.26 1.75
N GLU A 132 18.05 -20.50 1.32
CA GLU A 132 19.26 -21.26 1.52
C GLU A 132 19.62 -22.03 0.23
N ASN A 133 20.87 -21.98 -0.20
CA ASN A 133 21.37 -22.72 -1.36
C ASN A 133 20.49 -22.59 -2.64
N GLY A 134 19.96 -21.38 -2.91
CA GLY A 134 19.10 -21.13 -4.07
C GLY A 134 17.68 -21.64 -3.93
N LYS A 135 17.25 -22.06 -2.75
CA LYS A 135 15.89 -22.52 -2.46
C LYS A 135 15.22 -21.65 -1.40
N ALA A 136 13.91 -21.53 -1.46
CA ALA A 136 13.09 -20.94 -0.41
C ALA A 136 12.73 -21.98 0.63
N ILE A 137 13.07 -21.69 1.88
CA ILE A 137 12.68 -22.49 3.05
C ILE A 137 11.35 -21.95 3.55
N THR A 138 10.36 -22.82 3.61
CA THR A 138 8.99 -22.47 4.00
C THR A 138 8.48 -23.33 5.16
N SER A 139 7.25 -23.06 5.61
CA SER A 139 6.60 -23.90 6.62
C SER A 139 6.13 -25.26 6.10
N VAL A 140 6.02 -25.41 4.77
CA VAL A 140 5.52 -26.63 4.12
C VAL A 140 6.60 -27.39 3.34
N GLY A 141 7.86 -26.97 3.43
CA GLY A 141 8.99 -27.58 2.76
C GLY A 141 9.82 -26.60 1.97
N GLU A 142 10.70 -27.13 1.12
CA GLU A 142 11.58 -26.35 0.23
C GLU A 142 10.93 -26.13 -1.13
N ILE A 143 11.16 -24.93 -1.69
CA ILE A 143 10.74 -24.57 -3.05
C ILE A 143 11.99 -24.14 -3.83
N GLU A 144 12.26 -24.82 -4.95
CA GLU A 144 13.32 -24.46 -5.88
C GLU A 144 12.80 -23.42 -6.87
N TYR A 145 13.53 -22.34 -7.08
CA TYR A 145 13.14 -21.23 -7.94
C TYR A 145 14.34 -20.67 -8.70
N LYS A 146 14.10 -20.06 -9.86
CA LYS A 146 15.12 -19.29 -10.58
C LYS A 146 15.14 -17.83 -10.13
N ILE A 147 13.96 -17.21 -9.96
CA ILE A 147 13.79 -15.84 -9.47
C ILE A 147 12.82 -15.82 -8.29
N ILE A 148 13.12 -15.00 -7.27
CA ILE A 148 12.22 -14.75 -6.13
C ILE A 148 11.74 -13.30 -6.11
N ILE A 149 10.42 -13.10 -5.93
CA ILE A 149 9.79 -11.80 -5.78
C ILE A 149 9.23 -11.67 -4.37
N GLY A 150 9.78 -10.74 -3.57
CA GLY A 150 9.31 -10.44 -2.23
C GLY A 150 8.19 -9.40 -2.26
N ALA A 151 6.94 -9.86 -2.15
CA ALA A 151 5.72 -9.06 -2.01
C ALA A 151 5.10 -9.22 -0.60
N ASP A 152 5.94 -9.54 0.39
CA ASP A 152 5.58 -9.98 1.75
C ASP A 152 5.35 -8.85 2.75
N GLY A 153 5.23 -7.61 2.25
CA GLY A 153 4.83 -6.44 3.02
C GLY A 153 5.99 -5.73 3.74
N PRO A 154 5.70 -4.76 4.63
CA PRO A 154 6.69 -3.81 5.16
C PRO A 154 7.81 -4.46 5.99
N GLY A 155 7.53 -5.60 6.61
CA GLY A 155 8.50 -6.38 7.39
C GLY A 155 9.21 -7.48 6.60
N SER A 156 9.43 -7.30 5.31
CA SER A 156 9.88 -8.30 4.35
C SER A 156 11.00 -9.21 4.86
N LYS A 157 10.69 -10.51 4.89
CA LYS A 157 11.70 -11.56 5.15
C LYS A 157 12.51 -11.84 3.89
N VAL A 158 11.91 -11.69 2.71
CA VAL A 158 12.62 -11.83 1.43
C VAL A 158 13.71 -10.75 1.32
N ALA A 159 13.38 -9.48 1.58
CA ALA A 159 14.38 -8.41 1.60
C ALA A 159 15.54 -8.72 2.55
N ARG A 160 15.23 -9.26 3.74
CA ARG A 160 16.26 -9.67 4.71
C ARG A 160 17.16 -10.78 4.18
N SER A 161 16.57 -11.84 3.61
CA SER A 161 17.32 -12.98 3.07
C SER A 161 18.24 -12.59 1.91
N LEU A 162 17.83 -11.60 1.11
CA LEU A 162 18.58 -11.10 -0.03
C LEU A 162 19.61 -10.00 0.32
N GLY A 163 19.72 -9.60 1.60
CA GLY A 163 20.57 -8.47 2.01
C GLY A 163 20.14 -7.13 1.41
N LEU A 164 18.85 -6.98 1.07
CA LEU A 164 18.28 -5.75 0.58
C LEU A 164 17.93 -4.79 1.74
N PRO A 165 17.89 -3.46 1.48
CA PRO A 165 17.39 -2.49 2.45
C PRO A 165 15.97 -2.84 2.90
N ARG A 166 15.61 -2.43 4.12
CA ARG A 166 14.28 -2.65 4.71
C ARG A 166 13.68 -1.34 5.20
N ASN A 167 12.38 -1.29 5.29
CA ASN A 167 11.69 -0.15 5.89
C ASN A 167 12.03 -0.08 7.39
N VAL A 168 12.74 0.96 7.80
CA VAL A 168 13.10 1.21 9.21
C VAL A 168 12.12 2.16 9.88
N ASN A 169 11.61 3.16 9.15
CA ASN A 169 10.61 4.09 9.65
C ASN A 169 9.25 3.72 9.06
N SER A 170 8.38 3.23 9.92
CA SER A 170 7.01 2.88 9.57
C SER A 170 6.07 3.39 10.65
N TYR A 171 4.89 3.84 10.27
CA TYR A 171 3.89 4.29 11.20
C TYR A 171 2.94 3.16 11.57
N PRO A 172 2.74 2.92 12.87
CA PRO A 172 1.71 2.00 13.31
C PRO A 172 0.34 2.59 13.01
N ALA A 173 -0.57 1.75 12.52
CA ALA A 173 -1.96 2.09 12.27
C ALA A 173 -2.87 0.91 12.58
N VAL A 174 -4.10 1.20 12.98
CA VAL A 174 -5.17 0.21 13.17
C VAL A 174 -6.37 0.59 12.35
N THR A 175 -7.12 -0.41 11.92
CA THR A 175 -8.35 -0.26 11.16
C THR A 175 -9.43 -1.23 11.65
N ALA A 176 -10.68 -0.84 11.47
CA ALA A 176 -11.86 -1.67 11.67
C ALA A 176 -12.97 -1.26 10.71
N GLN A 177 -14.06 -2.01 10.66
CA GLN A 177 -15.29 -1.61 9.98
C GLN A 177 -16.28 -1.03 11.01
N ALA A 178 -17.00 0.01 10.62
CA ALA A 178 -18.08 0.59 11.42
C ALA A 178 -19.38 0.61 10.60
N SER A 179 -20.48 0.16 11.18
CA SER A 179 -21.80 0.19 10.53
C SER A 179 -22.42 1.57 10.61
N GLY A 180 -23.15 1.94 9.58
CA GLY A 180 -23.89 3.20 9.49
C GLY A 180 -23.97 3.73 8.07
N ASP A 181 -24.68 4.85 7.92
CA ASP A 181 -24.70 5.60 6.67
C ASP A 181 -23.73 6.78 6.78
N PHE A 182 -22.83 6.88 5.82
CA PHE A 182 -21.75 7.87 5.79
C PHE A 182 -21.84 8.68 4.51
N GLU A 183 -21.41 9.94 4.55
CA GLU A 183 -21.31 10.79 3.36
C GLU A 183 -20.33 10.18 2.32
N PRO A 184 -20.46 10.53 1.02
CA PRO A 184 -19.61 9.98 -0.05
C PRO A 184 -18.19 10.60 -0.08
N TYR A 185 -17.70 11.05 1.04
CA TYR A 185 -16.39 11.69 1.19
C TYR A 185 -15.49 10.89 2.11
N VAL A 186 -14.23 10.71 1.70
CA VAL A 186 -13.19 10.29 2.64
C VAL A 186 -12.95 11.40 3.65
N GLN A 187 -12.97 11.11 4.93
CA GLN A 187 -12.70 12.08 5.98
C GLN A 187 -11.37 11.75 6.66
N MET A 188 -10.48 12.74 6.73
CA MET A 188 -9.18 12.62 7.40
C MET A 188 -9.08 13.67 8.51
N PHE A 189 -8.92 13.20 9.76
CA PHE A 189 -8.89 14.04 10.96
C PHE A 189 -7.47 14.18 11.48
N PHE A 190 -7.04 15.41 11.72
CA PHE A 190 -5.69 15.73 12.14
C PHE A 190 -5.63 16.30 13.57
N GLY A 191 -4.43 16.31 14.16
CA GLY A 191 -4.17 16.85 15.48
C GLY A 191 -4.03 15.79 16.56
N GLY A 192 -4.37 16.14 17.82
CA GLY A 192 -4.22 15.27 18.99
C GLY A 192 -5.01 13.97 18.94
N ILE A 193 -5.97 13.85 18.02
CA ILE A 193 -6.70 12.61 17.76
C ILE A 193 -5.82 11.55 17.06
N ALA A 194 -4.77 11.98 16.35
CA ALA A 194 -3.83 11.13 15.64
C ALA A 194 -2.46 11.85 15.52
N PRO A 195 -1.66 11.89 16.59
CA PRO A 195 -0.45 12.69 16.63
C PRO A 195 0.57 12.35 15.56
N GLY A 196 0.91 13.32 14.70
CA GLY A 196 1.88 13.15 13.61
C GLY A 196 1.39 12.35 12.38
N ALA A 197 0.09 11.98 12.36
CA ALA A 197 -0.57 11.31 11.23
C ALA A 197 -2.04 11.77 11.14
N TYR A 198 -2.98 10.85 10.92
CA TYR A 198 -4.42 11.13 10.84
C TYR A 198 -5.27 9.92 11.25
N SER A 199 -6.51 10.20 11.66
CA SER A 199 -7.59 9.22 11.76
C SER A 199 -8.47 9.35 10.52
N TRP A 200 -9.20 8.30 10.16
CA TRP A 200 -10.01 8.32 8.95
C TRP A 200 -11.38 7.67 9.11
N ILE A 201 -12.32 8.16 8.30
CA ILE A 201 -13.57 7.50 7.96
C ILE A 201 -13.61 7.42 6.44
N ILE A 202 -13.58 6.22 5.90
CA ILE A 202 -13.61 5.94 4.46
C ILE A 202 -14.92 5.19 4.17
N PRO A 203 -15.90 5.85 3.54
CA PRO A 203 -17.25 5.32 3.41
C PRO A 203 -17.32 4.14 2.44
N LYS A 204 -18.15 3.18 2.80
CA LYS A 204 -18.56 2.04 1.98
C LYS A 204 -20.08 1.96 1.96
N LYS A 205 -20.66 1.02 1.27
CA LYS A 205 -22.14 0.84 1.26
C LYS A 205 -22.61 0.26 2.60
N GLY A 206 -23.38 1.04 3.37
CA GLY A 206 -23.92 0.64 4.68
C GLY A 206 -22.90 0.53 5.81
N GLN A 207 -21.65 0.90 5.56
CA GLN A 207 -20.55 0.87 6.53
C GLN A 207 -19.41 1.82 6.12
N ALA A 208 -18.41 1.93 6.96
CA ALA A 208 -17.14 2.61 6.64
C ALA A 208 -15.94 1.83 7.17
N ASN A 209 -14.82 1.92 6.45
CA ASN A 209 -13.53 1.61 7.03
C ASN A 209 -13.09 2.79 7.90
N VAL A 210 -12.80 2.52 9.16
CA VAL A 210 -12.40 3.53 10.15
C VAL A 210 -11.07 3.16 10.77
N GLY A 211 -10.24 4.16 11.08
CA GLY A 211 -8.96 3.83 11.67
C GLY A 211 -8.17 5.04 12.16
N VAL A 212 -7.03 4.74 12.76
CA VAL A 212 -6.10 5.70 13.33
C VAL A 212 -4.67 5.25 13.04
N GLY A 213 -3.84 6.19 12.59
CA GLY A 213 -2.39 6.08 12.60
C GLY A 213 -1.77 7.18 13.44
N PHE A 214 -0.58 6.96 13.96
CA PHE A 214 0.21 8.01 14.59
C PHE A 214 1.70 7.86 14.29
N SER A 215 2.45 8.94 14.56
CA SER A 215 3.92 8.89 14.55
C SER A 215 4.44 8.73 15.98
N PRO A 216 5.26 7.69 16.25
CA PRO A 216 5.88 7.52 17.58
C PRO A 216 6.75 8.71 18.04
N LYS A 217 7.08 9.62 17.12
CA LYS A 217 7.81 10.86 17.45
C LYS A 217 6.98 11.86 18.29
N PHE A 218 5.65 11.76 18.24
CA PHE A 218 4.76 12.76 18.85
C PHE A 218 3.92 12.20 19.98
N THR A 219 4.01 10.93 20.29
CA THR A 219 3.24 10.30 21.37
C THR A 219 3.86 8.98 21.83
N ASN A 220 3.68 8.67 23.11
CA ASN A 220 3.93 7.37 23.73
C ASN A 220 2.61 6.60 24.00
N GLY A 221 1.47 7.12 23.53
CA GLY A 221 0.16 6.46 23.69
C GLY A 221 0.02 5.21 22.82
N THR A 222 -1.03 4.44 23.04
CA THR A 222 -1.31 3.24 22.27
C THR A 222 -2.29 3.49 21.12
N LEU A 223 -2.24 2.67 20.08
CA LEU A 223 -3.21 2.72 18.97
C LEU A 223 -4.65 2.51 19.46
N SER A 224 -4.83 1.61 20.43
CA SER A 224 -6.13 1.32 21.02
C SER A 224 -6.72 2.55 21.71
N ASP A 225 -5.92 3.28 22.50
CA ASP A 225 -6.39 4.49 23.19
C ASP A 225 -6.80 5.58 22.20
N TYR A 226 -6.02 5.79 21.15
CA TYR A 226 -6.37 6.78 20.12
C TYR A 226 -7.60 6.34 19.30
N PHE A 227 -7.72 5.06 19.00
CA PHE A 227 -8.88 4.55 18.30
C PHE A 227 -10.16 4.68 19.15
N GLU A 228 -10.12 4.35 20.43
CA GLU A 228 -11.28 4.51 21.33
C GLU A 228 -11.70 5.98 21.49
N LYS A 229 -10.75 6.90 21.61
CA LYS A 229 -11.03 8.34 21.60
C LYS A 229 -11.69 8.78 20.28
N PHE A 230 -11.19 8.28 19.16
CA PHE A 230 -11.75 8.57 17.83
C PHE A 230 -13.15 7.98 17.67
N ARG A 231 -13.33 6.70 18.04
CA ARG A 231 -14.62 6.01 18.03
C ARG A 231 -15.67 6.73 18.85
N ALA A 232 -15.34 7.10 20.09
CA ALA A 232 -16.25 7.80 20.99
C ALA A 232 -16.61 9.21 20.46
N LYS A 233 -15.63 9.97 19.99
CA LYS A 233 -15.83 11.33 19.46
C LYS A 233 -16.79 11.36 18.26
N HIS A 234 -16.75 10.33 17.40
CA HIS A 234 -17.55 10.26 16.20
C HIS A 234 -18.73 9.26 16.31
N SER A 235 -19.00 8.74 17.53
CA SER A 235 -20.09 7.78 17.80
C SER A 235 -20.10 6.58 16.85
N LEU A 236 -18.90 6.07 16.50
CA LEU A 236 -18.75 5.00 15.53
C LEU A 236 -19.20 3.64 16.12
N ARG A 237 -20.09 2.96 15.43
CA ARG A 237 -20.53 1.60 15.76
C ARG A 237 -19.63 0.58 15.08
N VAL A 238 -18.51 0.25 15.72
CA VAL A 238 -17.51 -0.70 15.23
C VAL A 238 -18.09 -2.12 15.24
N THR A 239 -17.86 -2.88 14.15
CA THR A 239 -18.43 -4.21 13.90
C THR A 239 -17.38 -5.31 13.72
N THR A 240 -16.11 -4.96 13.62
CA THR A 240 -15.00 -5.91 13.50
C THR A 240 -13.95 -5.68 14.58
N GLU A 241 -13.04 -6.62 14.76
CA GLU A 241 -11.86 -6.43 15.57
C GLU A 241 -10.90 -5.39 14.95
N LEU A 242 -10.02 -4.83 15.78
CA LEU A 242 -8.96 -3.92 15.33
C LEU A 242 -7.84 -4.71 14.69
N GLU A 243 -7.53 -4.37 13.45
CA GLU A 243 -6.42 -4.97 12.71
C GLU A 243 -5.27 -3.97 12.54
N GLY A 244 -4.10 -4.38 13.01
CA GLY A 244 -2.90 -3.54 13.00
C GLY A 244 -1.97 -3.77 11.82
N LYS A 245 -1.34 -2.71 11.34
CA LYS A 245 -0.30 -2.73 10.31
C LYS A 245 0.71 -1.62 10.54
N TYR A 246 1.95 -1.88 10.14
CA TYR A 246 2.96 -0.83 9.94
C TYR A 246 2.90 -0.33 8.50
N VAL A 247 2.91 0.98 8.31
CA VAL A 247 2.86 1.65 7.01
C VAL A 247 4.22 2.32 6.75
N PRO A 248 4.96 1.93 5.69
CA PRO A 248 6.21 2.58 5.32
C PRO A 248 6.03 4.09 5.10
N SER A 249 6.95 4.91 5.60
CA SER A 249 6.81 6.37 5.60
C SER A 249 7.98 7.14 4.99
N GLU A 250 8.96 6.45 4.41
CA GLU A 250 10.15 7.06 3.81
C GLU A 250 10.13 7.09 2.28
N GLY A 251 9.15 6.41 1.66
CA GLY A 251 9.09 6.20 0.23
C GLY A 251 9.93 5.01 -0.23
N MET A 252 10.14 4.91 -1.55
CA MET A 252 10.80 3.77 -2.18
C MET A 252 12.24 3.59 -1.70
N LEU A 253 12.58 2.35 -1.36
CA LEU A 253 13.92 1.95 -0.94
C LEU A 253 14.95 2.14 -2.07
N PRO A 254 16.25 2.38 -1.71
CA PRO A 254 17.28 2.72 -2.70
C PRO A 254 17.72 1.55 -3.58
N ARG A 255 17.50 0.31 -3.14
CA ARG A 255 17.84 -0.90 -3.88
C ARG A 255 16.70 -1.91 -3.78
N LEU A 256 16.18 -2.35 -4.93
CA LEU A 256 15.03 -3.24 -5.05
C LEU A 256 15.41 -4.63 -5.57
N VAL A 257 16.64 -4.80 -6.04
CA VAL A 257 17.15 -6.00 -6.69
C VAL A 257 18.44 -6.46 -6.02
N SER A 258 18.61 -7.77 -5.85
CA SER A 258 19.83 -8.40 -5.34
C SER A 258 19.93 -9.82 -5.91
N GLY A 259 20.99 -10.11 -6.69
CA GLY A 259 21.14 -11.41 -7.36
C GLY A 259 19.93 -11.73 -8.23
N ASN A 260 19.31 -12.86 -7.96
CA ASN A 260 18.08 -13.32 -8.63
C ASN A 260 16.79 -12.97 -7.87
N GLY A 261 16.83 -11.97 -6.98
CA GLY A 261 15.66 -11.58 -6.19
C GLY A 261 15.29 -10.11 -6.34
N MET A 262 13.99 -9.84 -6.26
CA MET A 262 13.38 -8.51 -6.29
C MET A 262 12.41 -8.34 -5.13
N ILE A 263 12.19 -7.08 -4.72
CA ILE A 263 11.13 -6.71 -3.75
C ILE A 263 10.17 -5.71 -4.37
N VAL A 264 8.86 -5.79 -4.03
CA VAL A 264 7.80 -5.00 -4.65
C VAL A 264 6.70 -4.63 -3.66
N GLY A 265 6.04 -3.49 -3.87
CA GLY A 265 4.99 -2.98 -3.00
C GLY A 265 5.53 -2.45 -1.66
N ASP A 266 4.83 -2.74 -0.56
CA ASP A 266 5.24 -2.27 0.78
C ASP A 266 6.63 -2.80 1.18
N SER A 267 7.05 -3.98 0.71
CA SER A 267 8.39 -4.53 0.95
C SER A 267 9.48 -3.68 0.34
N ALA A 268 9.18 -2.99 -0.75
CA ALA A 268 10.04 -2.04 -1.47
C ALA A 268 9.86 -0.57 -1.03
N GLY A 269 9.00 -0.31 -0.03
CA GLY A 269 8.66 1.06 0.39
C GLY A 269 7.88 1.84 -0.67
N GLN A 270 7.21 1.18 -1.60
CA GLN A 270 6.40 1.80 -2.65
C GLN A 270 5.04 2.22 -2.09
N VAL A 271 5.09 3.17 -1.16
CA VAL A 271 3.96 3.75 -0.43
C VAL A 271 4.13 5.26 -0.38
N ILE A 272 3.06 6.01 -0.55
CA ILE A 272 3.08 7.47 -0.45
C ILE A 272 3.26 7.87 1.03
N PRO A 273 4.37 8.54 1.41
CA PRO A 273 4.68 8.84 2.81
C PRO A 273 3.66 9.71 3.55
N VAL A 274 2.90 10.54 2.83
CA VAL A 274 1.96 11.52 3.40
C VAL A 274 0.64 10.89 3.82
N ASN A 275 0.13 9.94 3.01
CA ASN A 275 -1.22 9.41 3.17
C ASN A 275 -1.30 7.87 3.24
N GLY A 276 -0.15 7.18 3.19
CA GLY A 276 -0.10 5.72 3.26
C GLY A 276 -0.67 4.99 2.04
N GLY A 277 -0.94 5.70 0.93
CA GLY A 277 -1.47 5.11 -0.30
C GLY A 277 -0.44 4.19 -0.96
N GLY A 278 -0.69 2.89 -0.98
CA GLY A 278 0.22 1.88 -1.51
C GLY A 278 -0.37 1.00 -2.62
N ILE A 279 -1.70 0.85 -2.68
CA ILE A 279 -2.35 -0.07 -3.65
C ILE A 279 -1.99 0.28 -5.11
N PRO A 280 -2.11 1.54 -5.58
CA PRO A 280 -1.77 1.87 -6.96
C PRO A 280 -0.31 1.61 -7.30
N LEU A 281 0.59 1.96 -6.40
CA LEU A 281 2.02 1.74 -6.59
C LEU A 281 2.35 0.24 -6.64
N ALA A 282 1.70 -0.55 -5.77
CA ALA A 282 1.86 -2.00 -5.73
C ALA A 282 1.42 -2.67 -7.03
N ILE A 283 0.33 -2.20 -7.65
CA ILE A 283 -0.16 -2.71 -8.94
C ILE A 283 0.79 -2.31 -10.07
N ILE A 284 1.15 -1.03 -10.18
CA ILE A 284 2.07 -0.56 -11.23
C ILE A 284 3.42 -1.25 -11.14
N ALA A 285 4.03 -1.27 -9.95
CA ALA A 285 5.32 -1.91 -9.73
C ALA A 285 5.23 -3.43 -9.86
N GLY A 286 4.11 -4.03 -9.46
CA GLY A 286 3.84 -5.46 -9.62
C GLY A 286 3.87 -5.89 -11.09
N ARG A 287 3.22 -5.13 -11.98
CA ARG A 287 3.28 -5.38 -13.43
C ARG A 287 4.72 -5.37 -13.92
N ILE A 288 5.45 -4.28 -13.67
CA ILE A 288 6.83 -4.13 -14.13
C ILE A 288 7.73 -5.25 -13.58
N CYS A 289 7.55 -5.61 -12.29
CA CYS A 289 8.29 -6.67 -11.64
C CYS A 289 8.04 -8.04 -12.29
N GLY A 290 6.78 -8.37 -12.54
CA GLY A 290 6.38 -9.62 -13.18
C GLY A 290 6.87 -9.73 -14.62
N GLU A 291 6.68 -8.68 -15.43
CA GLU A 291 7.17 -8.62 -16.81
C GLU A 291 8.69 -8.77 -16.87
N THR A 292 9.43 -8.03 -16.03
CA THR A 292 10.90 -8.12 -16.00
C THR A 292 11.39 -9.49 -15.56
N ALA A 293 10.73 -10.12 -14.57
CA ALA A 293 11.08 -11.45 -14.12
C ALA A 293 10.91 -12.50 -15.25
N ALA A 294 9.79 -12.44 -15.95
CA ALA A 294 9.53 -13.36 -17.07
C ALA A 294 10.51 -13.13 -18.23
N ASP A 295 10.78 -11.88 -18.60
CA ASP A 295 11.75 -11.55 -19.64
C ASP A 295 13.16 -12.02 -19.26
N SER A 296 13.53 -11.94 -17.97
CA SER A 296 14.80 -12.47 -17.47
C SER A 296 14.89 -13.99 -17.62
N ILE A 297 13.79 -14.71 -17.42
CA ILE A 297 13.72 -16.17 -17.64
C ILE A 297 13.84 -16.53 -19.12
N ALA A 298 13.16 -15.79 -20.00
CA ALA A 298 13.04 -16.09 -21.41
C ALA A 298 14.30 -15.74 -22.20
N ASP A 299 14.88 -14.57 -21.97
CA ASP A 299 15.95 -14.01 -22.80
C ASP A 299 17.19 -13.52 -22.01
N GLY A 300 17.24 -13.74 -20.68
CA GLY A 300 18.35 -13.36 -19.83
C GLY A 300 18.40 -11.86 -19.52
N ARG A 301 17.33 -11.12 -19.72
CA ARG A 301 17.24 -9.67 -19.43
C ARG A 301 17.56 -9.39 -17.96
N SER A 302 18.23 -8.27 -17.71
CA SER A 302 18.66 -7.91 -16.35
C SER A 302 17.48 -7.52 -15.46
N LEU A 303 17.41 -8.09 -14.26
CA LEU A 303 16.43 -7.69 -13.24
C LEU A 303 16.56 -6.23 -12.80
N THR A 304 17.72 -5.59 -13.06
CA THR A 304 17.90 -4.16 -12.73
C THR A 304 17.03 -3.23 -13.56
N GLU A 305 16.44 -3.70 -14.68
CA GLU A 305 15.48 -2.93 -15.46
C GLU A 305 14.23 -2.61 -14.64
N TYR A 306 13.76 -3.53 -13.81
CA TYR A 306 12.69 -3.27 -12.84
C TYR A 306 13.00 -2.08 -11.93
N GLN A 307 14.21 -2.05 -11.35
CA GLN A 307 14.62 -0.93 -10.50
C GLN A 307 14.65 0.38 -11.28
N ASN A 308 15.22 0.39 -12.49
CA ASN A 308 15.34 1.58 -13.32
C ASN A 308 13.97 2.16 -13.68
N GLU A 309 13.01 1.30 -14.06
CA GLU A 309 11.65 1.74 -14.36
C GLU A 309 10.93 2.25 -13.10
N CYS A 310 11.06 1.58 -11.96
CA CYS A 310 10.53 2.08 -10.70
C CYS A 310 11.13 3.44 -10.31
N GLU A 311 12.42 3.65 -10.53
CA GLU A 311 13.07 4.93 -10.27
C GLU A 311 12.53 6.05 -11.15
N LYS A 312 12.36 5.78 -12.43
CA LYS A 312 11.80 6.73 -13.41
C LYS A 312 10.38 7.17 -13.04
N ILE A 313 9.56 6.22 -12.58
CA ILE A 313 8.15 6.46 -12.25
C ILE A 313 8.01 7.08 -10.85
N PHE A 314 8.61 6.48 -9.83
CA PHE A 314 8.27 6.75 -8.42
C PHE A 314 9.24 7.67 -7.70
N ARG A 315 10.54 7.72 -8.10
CA ARG A 315 11.57 8.42 -7.32
C ARG A 315 11.22 9.87 -7.03
N ARG A 316 10.87 10.65 -8.04
CA ARG A 316 10.59 12.08 -7.88
C ARG A 316 9.30 12.34 -7.06
N PRO A 317 8.14 11.73 -7.38
CA PRO A 317 6.93 11.89 -6.59
C PRO A 317 7.09 11.47 -5.13
N LEU A 318 7.68 10.31 -4.86
CA LEU A 318 7.85 9.82 -3.49
C LEU A 318 8.87 10.63 -2.69
N LYS A 319 9.97 11.11 -3.30
CA LYS A 319 10.88 12.06 -2.64
C LYS A 319 10.18 13.37 -2.28
N THR A 320 9.32 13.88 -3.16
CA THR A 320 8.52 15.07 -2.89
C THR A 320 7.55 14.82 -1.72
N ALA A 321 6.85 13.69 -1.72
CA ALA A 321 5.95 13.33 -0.63
C ALA A 321 6.70 13.14 0.71
N ALA A 322 7.86 12.50 0.71
CA ALA A 322 8.71 12.34 1.89
C ALA A 322 9.21 13.70 2.42
N TYR A 323 9.62 14.60 1.54
CA TYR A 323 9.97 15.98 1.91
C TYR A 323 8.78 16.72 2.52
N ASN A 324 7.60 16.67 1.88
CA ASN A 324 6.38 17.29 2.40
C ASN A 324 6.02 16.75 3.78
N LYS A 325 6.14 15.43 3.97
CA LYS A 325 5.90 14.79 5.27
C LYS A 325 6.87 15.27 6.33
N ARG A 326 8.17 15.37 6.01
CA ARG A 326 9.19 15.91 6.91
C ARG A 326 8.90 17.36 7.30
N MET A 327 8.45 18.18 6.36
CA MET A 327 8.04 19.57 6.65
C MET A 327 6.81 19.61 7.57
N ALA A 328 5.83 18.75 7.35
CA ALA A 328 4.68 18.62 8.23
C ALA A 328 5.09 18.19 9.64
N ASP A 329 6.03 17.26 9.79
CA ASP A 329 6.57 16.83 11.10
C ASP A 329 7.23 17.99 11.86
N ILE A 330 7.94 18.87 11.15
CA ILE A 330 8.64 20.01 11.78
C ILE A 330 7.68 21.14 12.13
N PHE A 331 6.79 21.52 11.23
CA PHE A 331 6.03 22.76 11.32
C PHE A 331 4.56 22.57 11.75
N ALA A 332 3.92 21.48 11.36
CA ALA A 332 2.49 21.27 11.59
C ALA A 332 2.21 20.40 12.81
N PHE A 333 2.88 19.25 12.92
CA PHE A 333 2.60 18.30 13.98
C PHE A 333 3.23 18.69 15.33
N GLY A 334 2.78 18.07 16.42
CA GLY A 334 3.23 18.30 17.78
C GLY A 334 2.26 19.12 18.65
N SER A 335 1.32 19.88 18.06
CA SER A 335 0.18 20.46 18.79
C SER A 335 -0.99 20.81 17.86
N ASP A 336 -2.21 20.79 18.41
CA ASP A 336 -3.43 21.16 17.68
C ASP A 336 -3.39 22.59 17.15
N ARG A 337 -2.80 23.51 17.93
CA ARG A 337 -2.66 24.91 17.50
C ARG A 337 -1.80 25.03 16.26
N ARG A 338 -0.63 24.37 16.24
CA ARG A 338 0.28 24.39 15.07
C ARG A 338 -0.37 23.72 13.86
N THR A 339 -0.95 22.52 14.03
CA THR A 339 -1.67 21.82 12.98
C THR A 339 -2.76 22.69 12.37
N GLY A 340 -3.61 23.31 13.19
CA GLY A 340 -4.70 24.17 12.72
C GLY A 340 -4.22 25.42 11.97
N ILE A 341 -3.12 26.05 12.42
CA ILE A 341 -2.51 27.21 11.74
C ILE A 341 -1.94 26.78 10.38
N CYS A 342 -1.15 25.71 10.32
CA CYS A 342 -0.56 25.23 9.08
C CYS A 342 -1.63 24.83 8.05
N MET A 343 -2.67 24.11 8.47
CA MET A 343 -3.78 23.75 7.60
C MET A 343 -4.51 24.99 7.07
N LYS A 344 -4.67 26.05 7.87
CA LYS A 344 -5.27 27.32 7.43
C LYS A 344 -4.38 28.02 6.40
N MET A 345 -3.06 28.07 6.61
CA MET A 345 -2.11 28.76 5.73
C MET A 345 -1.94 28.07 4.39
N LEU A 346 -1.96 26.73 4.36
CA LEU A 346 -1.80 25.97 3.12
C LEU A 346 -3.00 26.12 2.19
N GLY A 347 -4.22 26.18 2.72
CA GLY A 347 -5.44 26.22 1.96
C GLY A 347 -5.70 24.91 1.14
N PRO A 348 -6.88 24.76 0.54
CA PRO A 348 -7.28 23.52 -0.14
C PRO A 348 -6.33 23.10 -1.26
N ARG A 349 -5.94 24.04 -2.15
CA ARG A 349 -5.08 23.75 -3.31
C ARG A 349 -3.73 23.14 -2.92
N ARG A 350 -3.03 23.74 -1.94
CA ARG A 350 -1.73 23.23 -1.49
C ARG A 350 -1.87 21.92 -0.71
N MET A 351 -2.95 21.77 0.06
CA MET A 351 -3.26 20.49 0.71
C MET A 351 -3.57 19.39 -0.30
N GLY A 352 -4.28 19.70 -1.39
CA GLY A 352 -4.46 18.80 -2.51
C GLY A 352 -3.15 18.40 -3.19
N ASN A 353 -2.22 19.35 -3.37
CA ASN A 353 -0.87 19.06 -3.88
C ASN A 353 -0.09 18.12 -2.93
N LEU A 354 -0.22 18.33 -1.62
CA LEU A 354 0.45 17.51 -0.61
C LEU A 354 0.06 16.04 -0.73
N ILE A 355 -1.23 15.74 -0.82
CA ILE A 355 -1.71 14.33 -0.94
C ILE A 355 -1.41 13.71 -2.31
N ARG A 356 -1.18 14.52 -3.35
CA ARG A 356 -0.85 14.09 -4.73
C ARG A 356 0.65 14.09 -5.04
N CYS A 357 1.51 14.02 -4.03
CA CYS A 357 2.97 14.00 -4.20
C CYS A 357 3.53 15.22 -4.95
N LYS A 358 2.83 16.36 -4.98
CA LYS A 358 3.27 17.60 -5.62
C LYS A 358 3.93 18.54 -4.60
N ARG A 359 4.81 19.43 -5.08
CA ARG A 359 5.41 20.46 -4.21
C ARG A 359 4.33 21.39 -3.67
N ILE A 360 4.41 21.75 -2.39
CA ILE A 360 3.52 22.70 -1.72
C ILE A 360 4.16 24.10 -1.60
N PHE A 361 5.47 24.17 -1.72
CA PHE A 361 6.24 25.40 -1.82
C PHE A 361 7.08 25.37 -3.12
N PRO A 362 7.40 26.53 -3.69
CA PRO A 362 8.24 26.61 -4.89
C PRO A 362 9.61 25.95 -4.71
#